data_0ec3c366db7eb361b55ad72fb8d4b24a
#
_entry.id   0ec3c366db7eb361b55ad72fb8d4b24a
#
_cell.length_a   1.000
_cell.length_b   1.000
_cell.length_c   1.000
_cell.angle_alpha   90.00
_cell.angle_beta   90.00
_cell.angle_gamma   90.00
#
_symmetry.space_group_name_H-M   'P 1'
#
loop_
_entity.id
_entity.type
_entity.pdbx_description
1 polymer ?
#
loop_
_entity_poly.entity_id
_entity_poly.type
_entity_poly.pdbx_seq_one_letter_code
_entity_poly.pdbx_strand_id
1 'polypeptide(L)'
;TLLDIAINTVLSSKIIPKQNIILAAYEQELISIGEKHGINIHRRSEESAKSEGKDLAVLYDWHDKLDFKYVVLLNPCLPFLTAETIDSFFKEYLSSSFDGMFGVIDKKNYFWNSNGDLITEWYNGLACMNTKFVDSTYEAANCLYGSKLSLVKDGIWMGKAPYTKNNPVIYPISEEECFDIDYLWQFTRAEVLYR
;
A
#
# COMPACT_ATOMS: atom_id res chain seq x y z
N THR A 1 -1.70 1.37 -19.38
CA THR A 1 -0.59 1.45 -18.43
C THR A 1 -1.02 0.92 -17.07
N LEU A 2 -0.06 0.64 -16.16
CA LEU A 2 -0.38 0.25 -14.77
C LEU A 2 -1.21 1.33 -14.08
N LEU A 3 -0.88 2.59 -14.31
CA LEU A 3 -1.62 3.72 -13.73
C LEU A 3 -3.09 3.77 -14.26
N ASP A 4 -3.34 3.50 -15.54
CA ASP A 4 -4.72 3.38 -16.06
C ASP A 4 -5.50 2.27 -15.34
N ILE A 5 -4.86 1.11 -15.11
CA ILE A 5 -5.48 -0.02 -14.39
C ILE A 5 -5.83 0.42 -12.97
N ALA A 6 -4.87 0.97 -12.23
CA ALA A 6 -5.06 1.40 -10.86
C ALA A 6 -6.19 2.45 -10.73
N ILE A 7 -6.20 3.46 -11.61
CA ILE A 7 -7.27 4.49 -11.62
C ILE A 7 -8.63 3.85 -11.90
N ASN A 8 -8.74 2.96 -12.90
CA ASN A 8 -9.99 2.28 -13.22
C ASN A 8 -10.47 1.40 -12.07
N THR A 9 -9.57 0.71 -11.39
CA THR A 9 -9.90 -0.10 -10.20
C THR A 9 -10.49 0.77 -9.10
N VAL A 10 -9.86 1.91 -8.77
CA VAL A 10 -10.41 2.83 -7.74
C VAL A 10 -11.71 3.47 -8.19
N LEU A 11 -11.85 3.82 -9.46
CA LEU A 11 -13.10 4.35 -10.02
C LEU A 11 -14.26 3.34 -9.99
N SER A 12 -13.96 2.04 -9.91
CA SER A 12 -14.94 0.95 -9.76
C SER A 12 -15.36 0.73 -8.30
N SER A 13 -14.78 1.46 -7.35
CA SER A 13 -15.18 1.44 -5.94
C SER A 13 -16.65 1.85 -5.78
N LYS A 14 -17.34 1.16 -4.86
CA LYS A 14 -18.74 1.45 -4.50
C LYS A 14 -18.87 2.46 -3.36
N ILE A 15 -17.75 2.81 -2.70
CA ILE A 15 -17.77 3.66 -1.51
C ILE A 15 -16.90 4.91 -1.64
N ILE A 16 -15.93 4.94 -2.57
CA ILE A 16 -15.04 6.09 -2.75
C ILE A 16 -15.63 7.02 -3.82
N PRO A 17 -16.08 8.23 -3.46
CA PRO A 17 -16.56 9.19 -4.44
C PRO A 17 -15.43 9.62 -5.39
N LYS A 18 -15.72 9.73 -6.68
CA LYS A 18 -14.72 10.12 -7.70
C LYS A 18 -13.95 11.40 -7.34
N GLN A 19 -14.61 12.39 -6.75
CA GLN A 19 -13.98 13.66 -6.32
C GLN A 19 -12.96 13.47 -5.19
N ASN A 20 -12.93 12.32 -4.51
CA ASN A 20 -11.97 11.99 -3.46
C ASN A 20 -10.77 11.20 -4.00
N ILE A 21 -10.75 10.89 -5.30
CA ILE A 21 -9.62 10.22 -5.96
C ILE A 21 -8.69 11.31 -6.47
N ILE A 22 -7.44 11.27 -6.01
CA ILE A 22 -6.42 12.27 -6.33
C ILE A 22 -5.15 11.57 -6.81
N LEU A 23 -4.70 11.91 -8.01
CA LEU A 23 -3.38 11.52 -8.48
C LEU A 23 -2.36 12.56 -8.05
N ALA A 24 -1.39 12.18 -7.23
CA ALA A 24 -0.25 13.01 -6.87
C ALA A 24 0.95 12.64 -7.76
N ALA A 25 1.27 13.46 -8.75
CA ALA A 25 2.33 13.21 -9.72
C ALA A 25 3.11 14.48 -10.06
N TYR A 26 4.36 14.30 -10.51
CA TYR A 26 5.24 15.37 -11.00
C TYR A 26 5.35 15.30 -12.53
N GLU A 27 5.54 14.11 -13.09
CA GLU A 27 5.75 13.89 -14.51
C GLU A 27 4.47 14.20 -15.30
N GLN A 28 4.60 14.99 -16.39
CA GLN A 28 3.45 15.44 -17.19
C GLN A 28 2.73 14.25 -17.87
N GLU A 29 3.45 13.19 -18.21
CA GLU A 29 2.89 11.96 -18.79
C GLU A 29 1.90 11.29 -17.82
N LEU A 30 2.25 11.19 -16.54
CA LEU A 30 1.37 10.62 -15.51
C LEU A 30 0.19 11.55 -15.24
N ILE A 31 0.42 12.85 -15.17
CA ILE A 31 -0.62 13.86 -15.00
C ILE A 31 -1.66 13.76 -16.12
N SER A 32 -1.21 13.64 -17.38
CA SER A 32 -2.08 13.52 -18.55
C SER A 32 -2.98 12.27 -18.48
N ILE A 33 -2.50 11.17 -17.89
CA ILE A 33 -3.31 9.97 -17.65
C ILE A 33 -4.44 10.29 -16.66
N GLY A 34 -4.13 10.93 -15.52
CA GLY A 34 -5.15 11.30 -14.54
C GLY A 34 -6.18 12.29 -15.09
N GLU A 35 -5.74 13.28 -15.87
CA GLU A 35 -6.61 14.24 -16.56
C GLU A 35 -7.57 13.54 -17.54
N LYS A 36 -7.08 12.55 -18.29
CA LYS A 36 -7.89 11.72 -19.21
C LYS A 36 -9.01 10.97 -18.46
N HIS A 37 -8.74 10.47 -17.26
CA HIS A 37 -9.74 9.82 -16.42
C HIS A 37 -10.66 10.80 -15.70
N GLY A 38 -10.33 12.11 -15.73
CA GLY A 38 -11.11 13.17 -15.08
C GLY A 38 -11.14 13.04 -13.57
N ILE A 39 -10.04 12.60 -12.95
CA ILE A 39 -9.83 12.60 -11.51
C ILE A 39 -9.07 13.86 -11.09
N ASN A 40 -9.05 14.16 -9.80
CA ASN A 40 -8.30 15.32 -9.29
C ASN A 40 -6.79 15.07 -9.39
N ILE A 41 -6.04 16.14 -9.67
CA ILE A 41 -4.59 16.12 -9.78
C ILE A 41 -3.98 17.00 -8.71
N HIS A 42 -3.07 16.44 -7.93
CA HIS A 42 -2.11 17.20 -7.14
C HIS A 42 -0.76 17.17 -7.86
N ARG A 43 -0.31 18.34 -8.33
CA ARG A 43 1.01 18.49 -8.96
C ARG A 43 2.07 18.56 -7.88
N ARG A 44 2.84 17.49 -7.72
CA ARG A 44 3.95 17.42 -6.77
C ARG A 44 5.07 18.39 -7.20
N SER A 45 5.80 18.91 -6.24
CA SER A 45 7.06 19.59 -6.53
C SER A 45 8.13 18.59 -6.97
N GLU A 46 9.16 19.06 -7.69
CA GLU A 46 10.33 18.23 -8.04
C GLU A 46 10.99 17.65 -6.79
N GLU A 47 11.05 18.43 -5.73
CA GLU A 47 11.61 18.00 -4.45
C GLU A 47 10.79 16.88 -3.81
N SER A 48 9.46 16.98 -3.82
CA SER A 48 8.56 15.93 -3.35
C SER A 48 8.67 14.65 -4.18
N ALA A 49 8.86 14.76 -5.49
CA ALA A 49 8.99 13.62 -6.40
C ALA A 49 10.30 12.83 -6.20
N LYS A 50 11.37 13.48 -5.71
CA LYS A 50 12.64 12.83 -5.37
C LYS A 50 12.54 12.15 -4.01
N SER A 51 12.19 10.88 -3.97
CA SER A 51 11.78 10.13 -2.77
C SER A 51 12.90 9.68 -1.82
N GLU A 52 14.11 10.16 -1.93
CA GLU A 52 15.26 9.65 -1.18
C GLU A 52 15.38 10.28 0.23
N GLY A 53 14.93 9.53 1.26
CA GLY A 53 15.28 9.79 2.67
C GLY A 53 14.83 11.12 3.25
N LYS A 54 13.79 11.72 2.72
CA LYS A 54 13.31 13.06 3.08
C LYS A 54 12.29 13.05 4.19
N ASP A 55 12.11 14.22 4.79
CA ASP A 55 11.01 14.51 5.71
C ASP A 55 9.66 14.16 5.04
N LEU A 56 8.76 13.52 5.78
CA LEU A 56 7.44 13.13 5.30
C LEU A 56 6.63 14.32 4.79
N ALA A 57 6.75 15.47 5.42
CA ALA A 57 6.07 16.69 4.99
C ALA A 57 6.54 17.17 3.61
N VAL A 58 7.80 16.94 3.26
CA VAL A 58 8.34 17.22 1.92
C VAL A 58 7.91 16.13 0.93
N LEU A 59 8.03 14.85 1.33
CA LEU A 59 7.66 13.72 0.49
C LEU A 59 6.18 13.74 0.12
N TYR A 60 5.33 14.09 1.08
CA TYR A 60 3.87 14.18 0.92
C TYR A 60 3.41 15.64 0.93
N ASP A 61 3.93 16.46 0.01
CA ASP A 61 3.66 17.89 -0.12
C ASP A 61 2.19 18.27 -0.38
N TRP A 62 1.34 17.26 -0.52
CA TRP A 62 -0.12 17.40 -0.57
C TRP A 62 -0.79 17.38 0.81
N HIS A 63 -0.08 17.03 1.90
CA HIS A 63 -0.66 16.78 3.22
C HIS A 63 -1.40 17.99 3.82
N ASP A 64 -0.96 19.20 3.53
CA ASP A 64 -1.53 20.46 4.01
C ASP A 64 -2.45 21.15 2.99
N LYS A 65 -2.59 20.57 1.80
CA LYS A 65 -3.40 21.08 0.68
C LYS A 65 -4.72 20.34 0.50
N LEU A 66 -4.89 19.22 1.20
CA LEU A 66 -6.06 18.37 1.12
C LEU A 66 -6.92 18.56 2.38
N ASP A 67 -8.20 18.86 2.19
CA ASP A 67 -9.16 19.01 3.29
C ASP A 67 -9.84 17.66 3.61
N PHE A 68 -9.03 16.70 4.10
CA PHE A 68 -9.48 15.38 4.52
C PHE A 68 -8.88 15.01 5.88
N LYS A 69 -9.61 14.20 6.64
CA LYS A 69 -9.11 13.68 7.91
C LYS A 69 -8.17 12.49 7.71
N TYR A 70 -8.47 11.64 6.73
CA TYR A 70 -7.75 10.41 6.42
C TYR A 70 -7.33 10.40 4.97
N VAL A 71 -6.24 9.71 4.70
CA VAL A 71 -5.75 9.41 3.35
C VAL A 71 -5.44 7.93 3.27
N VAL A 72 -5.70 7.32 2.12
CA VAL A 72 -5.17 6.01 1.77
C VAL A 72 -4.34 6.17 0.51
N LEU A 73 -3.04 5.91 0.63
CA LEU A 73 -2.15 5.84 -0.52
C LEU A 73 -2.30 4.46 -1.16
N LEU A 74 -2.48 4.45 -2.48
CA LEU A 74 -2.52 3.24 -3.30
C LEU A 74 -1.29 3.21 -4.20
N ASN A 75 -0.54 2.11 -4.18
CA ASN A 75 0.55 1.87 -5.11
C ASN A 75 -0.02 1.43 -6.47
N PRO A 76 0.24 2.13 -7.58
CA PRO A 76 -0.31 1.78 -8.89
C PRO A 76 0.37 0.59 -9.57
N CYS A 77 1.43 0.03 -8.99
CA CYS A 77 2.19 -1.08 -9.56
C CYS A 77 1.59 -2.48 -9.33
N LEU A 78 0.38 -2.56 -8.74
CA LEU A 78 -0.32 -3.82 -8.44
C LEU A 78 -1.55 -4.00 -9.35
N PRO A 79 -1.41 -4.58 -10.55
CA PRO A 79 -2.48 -4.66 -11.53
C PRO A 79 -3.63 -5.60 -11.15
N PHE A 80 -3.44 -6.49 -10.18
CA PHE A 80 -4.44 -7.47 -9.75
C PHE A 80 -5.23 -7.06 -8.52
N LEU A 81 -4.90 -5.90 -7.90
CA LEU A 81 -5.64 -5.37 -6.77
C LEU A 81 -7.08 -5.06 -7.19
N THR A 82 -8.06 -5.56 -6.43
CA THR A 82 -9.48 -5.43 -6.78
C THR A 82 -10.15 -4.23 -6.10
N ALA A 83 -11.24 -3.74 -6.69
CA ALA A 83 -12.06 -2.69 -6.09
C ALA A 83 -12.73 -3.16 -4.79
N GLU A 84 -13.09 -4.44 -4.71
CA GLU A 84 -13.67 -5.07 -3.53
C GLU A 84 -12.70 -5.05 -2.34
N THR A 85 -11.42 -5.35 -2.57
CA THR A 85 -10.37 -5.29 -1.55
C THR A 85 -10.12 -3.85 -1.11
N ILE A 86 -10.07 -2.90 -2.04
CA ILE A 86 -9.98 -1.47 -1.72
C ILE A 86 -11.15 -1.02 -0.85
N ASP A 87 -12.39 -1.35 -1.23
CA ASP A 87 -13.59 -0.98 -0.49
C ASP A 87 -13.59 -1.58 0.93
N SER A 88 -13.17 -2.83 1.06
CA SER A 88 -13.10 -3.53 2.34
C SER A 88 -12.05 -2.91 3.25
N PHE A 89 -10.86 -2.60 2.72
CA PHE A 89 -9.81 -1.87 3.44
C PHE A 89 -10.31 -0.52 3.95
N PHE A 90 -10.95 0.28 3.09
CA PHE A 90 -11.49 1.58 3.48
C PHE A 90 -12.54 1.47 4.59
N LYS A 91 -13.48 0.53 4.48
CA LYS A 91 -14.50 0.32 5.51
C LYS A 91 -13.89 -0.01 6.86
N GLU A 92 -12.92 -0.94 6.88
CA GLU A 92 -12.22 -1.34 8.10
C GLU A 92 -11.46 -0.16 8.70
N TYR A 93 -10.68 0.56 7.87
CA TYR A 93 -9.90 1.69 8.35
C TYR A 93 -10.75 2.83 8.89
N LEU A 94 -11.82 3.21 8.20
CA LEU A 94 -12.71 4.30 8.63
C LEU A 94 -13.52 3.93 9.88
N SER A 95 -13.79 2.65 10.12
CA SER A 95 -14.46 2.18 11.33
C SER A 95 -13.51 2.08 12.53
N SER A 96 -12.20 2.08 12.28
CA SER A 96 -11.17 1.98 13.30
C SER A 96 -10.89 3.31 13.99
N SER A 97 -10.32 3.25 15.20
CA SER A 97 -9.78 4.42 15.92
C SER A 97 -8.28 4.61 15.73
N PHE A 98 -7.64 3.79 14.91
CA PHE A 98 -6.18 3.75 14.75
C PHE A 98 -5.64 4.90 13.91
N ASP A 99 -4.39 5.26 14.15
CA ASP A 99 -3.70 6.32 13.41
C ASP A 99 -3.35 5.90 11.98
N GLY A 100 -3.22 4.60 11.74
CA GLY A 100 -2.94 4.06 10.42
C GLY A 100 -3.29 2.58 10.28
N MET A 101 -3.38 2.15 9.04
CA MET A 101 -3.59 0.76 8.65
C MET A 101 -2.85 0.49 7.34
N PHE A 102 -2.24 -0.67 7.18
CA PHE A 102 -1.61 -1.04 5.91
C PHE A 102 -1.85 -2.49 5.54
N GLY A 103 -1.82 -2.73 4.22
CA GLY A 103 -1.99 -4.05 3.64
C GLY A 103 -0.80 -4.96 3.90
N VAL A 104 -1.07 -6.21 4.26
CA VAL A 104 -0.05 -7.25 4.48
C VAL A 104 -0.47 -8.56 3.80
N ILE A 105 0.52 -9.40 3.51
CA ILE A 105 0.33 -10.76 3.02
C ILE A 105 0.59 -11.73 4.17
N ASP A 106 -0.34 -12.66 4.41
CA ASP A 106 -0.14 -13.74 5.39
C ASP A 106 0.81 -14.79 4.81
N LYS A 107 1.95 -14.96 5.45
CA LYS A 107 2.97 -15.94 5.06
C LYS A 107 3.13 -17.01 6.14
N LYS A 108 2.85 -18.26 5.79
CA LYS A 108 3.18 -19.42 6.61
C LYS A 108 4.45 -20.08 6.08
N ASN A 109 5.59 -19.51 6.47
CA ASN A 109 6.89 -19.98 6.00
C ASN A 109 7.96 -19.80 7.08
N TYR A 110 9.12 -20.42 6.87
CA TYR A 110 10.29 -20.24 7.71
C TYR A 110 11.14 -19.09 7.18
N PHE A 111 11.59 -18.23 8.07
CA PHE A 111 12.44 -17.08 7.75
C PHE A 111 13.71 -17.10 8.59
N TRP A 112 14.82 -16.69 8.00
CA TRP A 112 16.13 -16.55 8.65
C TRP A 112 16.64 -15.11 8.52
N ASN A 113 17.42 -14.67 9.51
CA ASN A 113 18.17 -13.44 9.40
C ASN A 113 19.47 -13.65 8.57
N SER A 114 20.23 -12.57 8.32
CA SER A 114 21.47 -12.62 7.55
C SER A 114 22.59 -13.44 8.20
N ASN A 115 22.49 -13.73 9.50
CA ASN A 115 23.45 -14.56 10.23
C ASN A 115 23.11 -16.05 10.17
N GLY A 116 21.97 -16.39 9.58
CA GLY A 116 21.48 -17.77 9.51
C GLY A 116 20.64 -18.20 10.72
N ASP A 117 20.29 -17.29 11.61
CA ASP A 117 19.42 -17.60 12.74
C ASP A 117 17.95 -17.64 12.28
N LEU A 118 17.23 -18.67 12.71
CA LEU A 118 15.81 -18.82 12.41
C LEU A 118 14.99 -17.75 13.16
N ILE A 119 14.20 -16.96 12.43
CA ILE A 119 13.31 -15.93 12.97
C ILE A 119 11.95 -16.52 13.32
N THR A 120 11.43 -17.40 12.44
CA THR A 120 10.17 -18.09 12.65
C THR A 120 10.29 -19.09 13.79
N GLU A 121 9.33 -19.12 14.68
CA GLU A 121 9.33 -20.08 15.76
C GLU A 121 9.27 -21.52 15.23
N TRP A 122 10.17 -22.39 15.75
CA TRP A 122 10.16 -23.82 15.44
C TRP A 122 9.14 -24.53 16.32
N TYR A 123 8.12 -25.11 15.71
CA TYR A 123 7.09 -25.83 16.45
C TYR A 123 7.70 -27.01 17.20
N ASN A 124 7.44 -27.06 18.51
CA ASN A 124 8.03 -28.08 19.40
C ASN A 124 7.59 -29.49 18.99
N GLY A 125 8.56 -30.41 18.90
CA GLY A 125 8.31 -31.80 18.51
C GLY A 125 8.40 -32.08 17.01
N LEU A 126 8.63 -31.09 16.16
CA LEU A 126 8.88 -31.35 14.74
C LEU A 126 10.34 -31.72 14.49
N ALA A 127 10.55 -32.82 13.77
CA ALA A 127 11.88 -33.25 13.32
C ALA A 127 12.33 -32.62 12.00
N CYS A 128 11.40 -32.00 11.25
CA CYS A 128 11.67 -31.37 9.97
C CYS A 128 10.74 -30.18 9.74
N MET A 129 11.10 -29.32 8.77
CA MET A 129 10.28 -28.17 8.38
C MET A 129 8.93 -28.63 7.84
N ASN A 130 7.85 -28.04 8.40
CA ASN A 130 6.50 -28.28 7.93
C ASN A 130 5.67 -27.00 8.13
N THR A 131 5.40 -26.30 7.03
CA THR A 131 4.71 -25.00 7.04
C THR A 131 3.25 -25.07 7.54
N LYS A 132 2.67 -26.28 7.66
CA LYS A 132 1.32 -26.45 8.23
C LYS A 132 1.25 -26.11 9.72
N PHE A 133 2.40 -26.11 10.41
CA PHE A 133 2.51 -25.83 11.84
C PHE A 133 3.16 -24.47 12.13
N VAL A 134 3.47 -23.70 11.09
CA VAL A 134 4.06 -22.37 11.24
C VAL A 134 2.94 -21.34 11.50
N ASP A 135 3.14 -20.50 12.50
CA ASP A 135 2.28 -19.35 12.73
C ASP A 135 2.43 -18.32 11.62
N SER A 136 1.36 -17.57 11.37
CA SER A 136 1.37 -16.51 10.37
C SER A 136 2.42 -15.45 10.67
N THR A 137 3.26 -15.17 9.68
CA THR A 137 4.15 -14.00 9.62
C THR A 137 3.65 -13.10 8.52
N TYR A 138 3.61 -11.80 8.75
CA TYR A 138 3.03 -10.85 7.81
C TYR A 138 4.11 -10.09 7.06
N GLU A 139 4.05 -10.17 5.74
CA GLU A 139 4.88 -9.42 4.80
C GLU A 139 4.13 -8.16 4.35
N ALA A 140 4.81 -7.01 4.20
CA ALA A 140 4.19 -5.81 3.65
C ALA A 140 3.70 -6.07 2.22
N ALA A 141 2.41 -5.82 1.97
CA ALA A 141 1.80 -6.03 0.65
C ALA A 141 2.12 -4.92 -0.36
N ASN A 142 2.70 -3.82 0.11
CA ASN A 142 3.09 -2.65 -0.68
C ASN A 142 1.97 -2.04 -1.55
N CYS A 143 0.71 -2.23 -1.16
CA CYS A 143 -0.45 -1.84 -1.98
C CYS A 143 -1.26 -0.69 -1.39
N LEU A 144 -1.69 -0.77 -0.13
CA LEU A 144 -2.59 0.17 0.52
C LEU A 144 -2.01 0.63 1.86
N TYR A 145 -1.96 1.95 2.05
CA TYR A 145 -1.40 2.58 3.24
C TYR A 145 -2.34 3.68 3.75
N GLY A 146 -3.04 3.42 4.84
CA GLY A 146 -3.93 4.37 5.49
C GLY A 146 -3.21 5.19 6.56
N SER A 147 -3.45 6.50 6.59
CA SER A 147 -2.90 7.41 7.60
C SER A 147 -3.84 8.58 7.89
N LYS A 148 -3.69 9.20 9.06
CA LYS A 148 -4.31 10.50 9.36
C LYS A 148 -3.47 11.61 8.78
N LEU A 149 -4.06 12.48 7.97
CA LEU A 149 -3.38 13.61 7.33
C LEU A 149 -2.72 14.55 8.34
N SER A 150 -3.36 14.80 9.48
CA SER A 150 -2.83 15.69 10.51
C SER A 150 -1.50 15.23 11.13
N LEU A 151 -1.14 13.97 11.00
CA LEU A 151 0.08 13.41 11.57
C LEU A 151 1.28 13.51 10.62
N VAL A 152 1.05 13.68 9.32
CA VAL A 152 2.12 13.73 8.31
C VAL A 152 3.08 14.89 8.57
N LYS A 153 2.56 16.08 8.93
CA LYS A 153 3.37 17.25 9.29
C LYS A 153 4.30 17.02 10.49
N ASP A 154 3.93 16.09 11.37
CA ASP A 154 4.70 15.73 12.57
C ASP A 154 5.66 14.55 12.30
N GLY A 155 5.87 14.19 11.04
CA GLY A 155 6.73 13.10 10.63
C GLY A 155 6.17 11.71 10.93
N ILE A 156 4.84 11.59 11.08
CA ILE A 156 4.18 10.33 11.42
C ILE A 156 3.38 9.83 10.21
N TRP A 157 3.74 8.64 9.73
CA TRP A 157 3.04 7.94 8.67
C TRP A 157 2.58 6.55 9.16
N MET A 158 1.30 6.28 9.07
CA MET A 158 0.68 5.02 9.55
C MET A 158 0.90 4.72 11.05
N GLY A 159 1.18 5.73 11.88
CA GLY A 159 1.52 5.59 13.29
C GLY A 159 3.01 5.83 13.57
N LYS A 160 3.41 5.82 14.85
CA LYS A 160 4.79 6.08 15.26
C LYS A 160 5.70 4.89 14.98
N ALA A 161 6.86 5.15 14.39
CA ALA A 161 7.92 4.16 14.26
C ALA A 161 8.78 4.09 15.58
N PRO A 162 9.27 2.90 15.96
CA PRO A 162 8.94 1.61 15.39
C PRO A 162 7.48 1.25 15.64
N TYR A 163 6.82 0.64 14.67
CA TYR A 163 5.42 0.27 14.77
C TYR A 163 5.20 -0.74 15.89
N THR A 164 4.23 -0.47 16.75
CA THR A 164 3.86 -1.35 17.84
C THR A 164 2.62 -2.15 17.50
N LYS A 165 2.38 -3.25 18.23
CA LYS A 165 1.18 -4.07 18.05
C LYS A 165 -0.09 -3.19 18.11
N ASN A 166 -0.95 -3.31 17.10
CA ASN A 166 -2.23 -2.60 16.94
C ASN A 166 -2.09 -1.06 16.68
N ASN A 167 -0.90 -0.58 16.33
CA ASN A 167 -0.72 0.82 15.90
C ASN A 167 0.53 0.94 15.01
N PRO A 168 0.43 0.86 13.71
CA PRO A 168 -0.78 0.70 12.88
C PRO A 168 -1.39 -0.70 12.96
N VAL A 169 -2.63 -0.80 12.46
CA VAL A 169 -3.29 -2.10 12.25
C VAL A 169 -2.82 -2.69 10.92
N ILE A 170 -2.57 -4.00 10.92
CA ILE A 170 -2.29 -4.74 9.68
C ILE A 170 -3.61 -5.28 9.10
N TYR A 171 -3.76 -5.22 7.78
CA TYR A 171 -4.91 -5.71 7.04
C TYR A 171 -4.47 -6.79 6.04
N PRO A 172 -4.80 -8.07 6.27
CA PRO A 172 -4.42 -9.15 5.36
C PRO A 172 -5.12 -9.03 4.00
N ILE A 173 -4.32 -9.12 2.93
CA ILE A 173 -4.75 -9.10 1.53
C ILE A 173 -4.25 -10.39 0.86
N SER A 174 -5.02 -10.91 -0.09
CA SER A 174 -4.60 -12.09 -0.86
C SER A 174 -3.28 -11.84 -1.59
N GLU A 175 -2.35 -12.79 -1.49
CA GLU A 175 -1.06 -12.71 -2.20
C GLU A 175 -1.23 -12.56 -3.72
N GLU A 176 -2.31 -13.11 -4.27
CA GLU A 176 -2.62 -13.00 -5.71
C GLU A 176 -2.90 -11.57 -6.15
N GLU A 177 -3.44 -10.73 -5.25
CA GLU A 177 -3.69 -9.31 -5.51
C GLU A 177 -2.45 -8.43 -5.29
N CYS A 178 -1.43 -8.95 -4.59
CA CYS A 178 -0.26 -8.20 -4.14
C CYS A 178 0.97 -8.41 -5.05
N PHE A 179 0.77 -8.64 -6.34
CA PHE A 179 1.87 -8.80 -7.29
C PHE A 179 2.41 -7.42 -7.70
N ASP A 180 3.42 -6.95 -6.96
CA ASP A 180 4.08 -5.66 -7.21
C ASP A 180 5.06 -5.75 -8.39
N ILE A 181 4.98 -4.80 -9.30
CA ILE A 181 5.78 -4.78 -10.55
C ILE A 181 6.90 -3.75 -10.43
N ASP A 182 8.10 -4.22 -10.08
CA ASP A 182 9.34 -3.43 -10.02
C ASP A 182 10.24 -3.68 -11.22
N TYR A 183 10.13 -4.85 -11.87
CA TYR A 183 11.02 -5.29 -12.93
C TYR A 183 10.27 -5.68 -14.20
N LEU A 184 10.93 -5.52 -15.36
CA LEU A 184 10.34 -5.85 -16.66
C LEU A 184 9.83 -7.30 -16.77
N TRP A 185 10.51 -8.26 -16.16
CA TRP A 185 10.06 -9.66 -16.17
C TRP A 185 8.75 -9.86 -15.39
N GLN A 186 8.52 -9.10 -14.32
CA GLN A 186 7.26 -9.11 -13.58
C GLN A 186 6.14 -8.53 -14.43
N PHE A 187 6.41 -7.43 -15.15
CA PHE A 187 5.45 -6.85 -16.10
C PHE A 187 5.04 -7.87 -17.17
N THR A 188 6.00 -8.57 -17.77
CA THR A 188 5.72 -9.60 -18.78
C THR A 188 4.85 -10.73 -18.24
N ARG A 189 5.09 -11.17 -17.00
CA ARG A 189 4.26 -12.18 -16.33
C ARG A 189 2.85 -11.65 -16.04
N ALA A 190 2.75 -10.44 -15.51
CA ALA A 190 1.46 -9.81 -15.25
C ALA A 190 0.63 -9.66 -16.52
N GLU A 191 1.23 -9.27 -17.66
CA GLU A 191 0.55 -9.14 -18.94
C GLU A 191 -0.08 -10.45 -19.43
N VAL A 192 0.57 -11.59 -19.17
CA VAL A 192 0.02 -12.91 -19.51
C VAL A 192 -1.17 -13.27 -18.62
N LEU A 193 -1.10 -12.94 -17.31
CA LEU A 193 -2.14 -13.27 -16.33
C LEU A 193 -3.34 -12.32 -16.41
N TYR A 194 -3.15 -11.10 -16.90
CA TYR A 194 -4.20 -10.07 -16.99
C TYR A 194 -5.14 -10.28 -18.19
N ARG A 195 -4.80 -11.15 -19.15
CA ARG A 195 -5.62 -11.51 -20.31
C ARG A 195 -6.73 -12.49 -19.95
#